data_552b7619b8f9a88c38690ba1d99db9eb
#
_entry.id   552b7619b8f9a88c38690ba1d99db9eb
#
_cell.length_a   1.000
_cell.length_b   1.000
_cell.length_c   1.000
_cell.angle_alpha   90.00
_cell.angle_beta   90.00
_cell.angle_gamma   90.00
#
_symmetry.space_group_name_H-M   'P 1'
#
loop_
_entity.id
_entity.type
_entity.pdbx_description
1 polymer ?
#
loop_
_entity_poly.entity_id
_entity_poly.type
_entity_poly.pdbx_seq_one_letter_code
_entity_poly.pdbx_strand_id
1 'polypeptide(L)'
;MKIAFYTSTLGDQPAPEVIRWAKTAGFDGIELDVNRHLSGAEPAGKVIEQARDTGLDVPSITLFGNLLHSDPVEREKIRSRAHSIAQTAIDAKVPVLVLFAGRNESVDEENNYQDVAGFLDEIAGLSVDGSFRIALENWPGMHKNFVATTPQGWEKLFSKIKQWNVGLEFDPSHLLWQGIDPYKAALEFRDRIFLLHGKDTKLFPDRVQSVGYGGDWWEYRLPGRGELDWKQFLTFAQTKLGFDGYVSIEHEDREYAWPNGDVETRKKGLAYGLSQLRRVLAA
;
A
#
# COMPACT_ATOMS: atom_id res chain seq x y z
N MET A 1 -3.84 -6.25 16.11
CA MET A 1 -3.13 -5.78 14.89
C MET A 1 -1.64 -5.92 15.07
N LYS A 2 -0.91 -6.20 13.99
CA LYS A 2 0.56 -6.27 13.91
C LYS A 2 1.09 -5.10 13.08
N ILE A 3 2.37 -4.73 13.24
CA ILE A 3 2.97 -3.61 12.54
C ILE A 3 4.08 -4.10 11.61
N ALA A 4 3.93 -3.79 10.32
CA ALA A 4 4.94 -3.95 9.29
C ALA A 4 5.41 -2.57 8.77
N PHE A 5 6.29 -2.55 7.80
CA PHE A 5 6.57 -1.36 7.00
C PHE A 5 6.82 -1.74 5.54
N TYR A 6 6.49 -0.83 4.64
CA TYR A 6 6.76 -0.96 3.22
C TYR A 6 8.23 -0.68 2.92
N THR A 7 8.92 -1.67 2.38
CA THR A 7 10.37 -1.65 2.25
C THR A 7 10.91 -0.68 1.18
N SER A 8 10.04 -0.08 0.36
CA SER A 8 10.43 0.93 -0.63
C SER A 8 11.22 2.10 -0.01
N THR A 9 10.92 2.46 1.24
CA THR A 9 11.63 3.51 2.01
C THR A 9 13.15 3.24 2.09
N LEU A 10 13.54 1.98 2.11
CA LEU A 10 14.94 1.52 2.16
C LEU A 10 15.34 0.82 0.84
N GLY A 11 14.72 1.20 -0.27
CA GLY A 11 14.87 0.55 -1.57
C GLY A 11 16.26 0.68 -2.22
N ASP A 12 17.14 1.48 -1.66
CA ASP A 12 18.57 1.60 -2.00
C ASP A 12 19.46 0.65 -1.18
N GLN A 13 18.89 -0.09 -0.22
CA GLN A 13 19.59 -1.06 0.61
C GLN A 13 19.32 -2.48 0.11
N PRO A 14 20.31 -3.40 0.22
CA PRO A 14 20.07 -4.81 -0.08
C PRO A 14 18.99 -5.44 0.81
N ALA A 15 18.14 -6.31 0.26
CA ALA A 15 17.07 -6.96 1.01
C ALA A 15 17.55 -7.64 2.31
N PRO A 16 18.70 -8.36 2.37
CA PRO A 16 19.17 -8.96 3.62
C PRO A 16 19.50 -7.94 4.72
N GLU A 17 19.92 -6.73 4.35
CA GLU A 17 20.19 -5.64 5.31
C GLU A 17 18.89 -5.06 5.86
N VAL A 18 17.90 -4.83 4.99
CA VAL A 18 16.57 -4.36 5.37
C VAL A 18 15.91 -5.36 6.31
N ILE A 19 15.96 -6.67 6.00
CA ILE A 19 15.41 -7.75 6.82
C ILE A 19 16.06 -7.76 8.22
N ARG A 20 17.39 -7.75 8.30
CA ARG A 20 18.09 -7.74 9.60
C ARG A 20 17.76 -6.50 10.42
N TRP A 21 17.73 -5.34 9.79
CA TRP A 21 17.37 -4.10 10.46
C TRP A 21 15.92 -4.12 10.96
N ALA A 22 14.96 -4.56 10.15
CA ALA A 22 13.56 -4.65 10.51
C ALA A 22 13.35 -5.49 11.78
N LYS A 23 14.02 -6.65 11.84
CA LYS A 23 13.98 -7.52 13.03
C LYS A 23 14.56 -6.85 14.26
N THR A 24 15.72 -6.20 14.11
CA THR A 24 16.38 -5.50 15.24
C THR A 24 15.56 -4.30 15.72
N ALA A 25 14.89 -3.60 14.80
CA ALA A 25 14.02 -2.47 15.13
C ALA A 25 12.70 -2.90 15.83
N GLY A 26 12.34 -4.19 15.77
CA GLY A 26 11.17 -4.73 16.47
C GLY A 26 9.88 -4.69 15.66
N PHE A 27 9.95 -4.69 14.34
CA PHE A 27 8.78 -4.89 13.48
C PHE A 27 8.25 -6.33 13.59
N ASP A 28 6.94 -6.51 13.41
CA ASP A 28 6.32 -7.84 13.35
C ASP A 28 6.48 -8.46 11.96
N GLY A 29 6.55 -7.62 10.93
CA GLY A 29 6.68 -8.05 9.54
C GLY A 29 7.21 -6.95 8.63
N ILE A 30 7.35 -7.31 7.36
CA ILE A 30 7.72 -6.40 6.27
C ILE A 30 6.81 -6.62 5.07
N GLU A 31 6.42 -5.54 4.45
CA GLU A 31 5.80 -5.49 3.14
C GLU A 31 6.90 -5.28 2.09
N LEU A 32 7.13 -6.28 1.25
CA LEU A 32 8.29 -6.28 0.34
C LEU A 32 7.97 -5.58 -0.99
N ASP A 33 8.76 -4.57 -1.31
CA ASP A 33 8.73 -3.91 -2.63
C ASP A 33 9.32 -4.83 -3.70
N VAL A 34 8.49 -5.23 -4.66
CA VAL A 34 8.87 -6.12 -5.76
C VAL A 34 9.95 -5.49 -6.63
N ASN A 35 9.83 -4.18 -6.90
CA ASN A 35 10.75 -3.48 -7.79
C ASN A 35 12.15 -3.29 -7.18
N ARG A 36 12.22 -3.15 -5.85
CA ARG A 36 13.45 -2.85 -5.12
C ARG A 36 14.12 -4.11 -4.56
N HIS A 37 13.33 -5.03 -4.01
CA HIS A 37 13.87 -6.13 -3.20
C HIS A 37 13.62 -7.53 -3.77
N LEU A 38 12.66 -7.69 -4.70
CA LEU A 38 12.31 -9.00 -5.28
C LEU A 38 12.66 -9.12 -6.78
N SER A 39 13.44 -8.18 -7.32
CA SER A 39 13.82 -8.13 -8.74
C SER A 39 15.32 -8.29 -8.97
N GLY A 40 16.06 -8.64 -7.92
CA GLY A 40 17.50 -8.86 -7.97
C GLY A 40 17.89 -10.22 -8.55
N ALA A 41 19.17 -10.57 -8.41
CA ALA A 41 19.69 -11.87 -8.85
C ALA A 41 19.18 -13.05 -8.00
N GLU A 42 18.80 -12.79 -6.74
CA GLU A 42 18.23 -13.79 -5.87
C GLU A 42 16.74 -14.02 -6.18
N PRO A 43 16.27 -15.27 -6.29
CA PRO A 43 14.86 -15.55 -6.52
C PRO A 43 13.97 -14.96 -5.42
N ALA A 44 12.86 -14.32 -5.80
CA ALA A 44 11.94 -13.64 -4.88
C ALA A 44 11.48 -14.55 -3.72
N GLY A 45 11.18 -15.81 -4.00
CA GLY A 45 10.80 -16.81 -2.97
C GLY A 45 11.86 -17.00 -1.88
N LYS A 46 13.16 -16.94 -2.25
CA LYS A 46 14.26 -17.03 -1.26
C LYS A 46 14.35 -15.79 -0.37
N VAL A 47 14.14 -14.61 -0.92
CA VAL A 47 14.11 -13.36 -0.11
C VAL A 47 12.96 -13.41 0.90
N ILE A 48 11.80 -13.91 0.48
CA ILE A 48 10.64 -14.11 1.37
C ILE A 48 10.97 -15.14 2.48
N GLU A 49 11.60 -16.26 2.13
CA GLU A 49 12.04 -17.26 3.09
C GLU A 49 13.04 -16.69 4.10
N GLN A 50 14.06 -15.96 3.64
CA GLN A 50 15.02 -15.28 4.52
C GLN A 50 14.35 -14.35 5.53
N ALA A 51 13.34 -13.58 5.12
CA ALA A 51 12.58 -12.73 6.04
C ALA A 51 11.92 -13.57 7.14
N ARG A 52 11.26 -14.66 6.77
CA ARG A 52 10.59 -15.56 7.72
C ARG A 52 11.55 -16.27 8.66
N ASP A 53 12.71 -16.69 8.16
CA ASP A 53 13.76 -17.33 8.97
C ASP A 53 14.30 -16.42 10.07
N THR A 54 14.24 -15.09 9.86
CA THR A 54 14.56 -14.12 10.93
C THR A 54 13.40 -13.92 11.92
N GLY A 55 12.24 -14.54 11.68
CA GLY A 55 11.03 -14.39 12.47
C GLY A 55 10.25 -13.11 12.17
N LEU A 56 10.34 -12.60 10.95
CA LEU A 56 9.47 -11.55 10.42
C LEU A 56 8.34 -12.21 9.61
N ASP A 57 7.13 -11.69 9.77
CA ASP A 57 6.05 -12.02 8.83
C ASP A 57 6.23 -11.27 7.49
N VAL A 58 5.70 -11.83 6.42
CA VAL A 58 5.57 -11.15 5.12
C VAL A 58 4.09 -11.11 4.78
N PRO A 59 3.35 -10.10 5.28
CA PRO A 59 1.91 -9.99 5.08
C PRO A 59 1.54 -9.65 3.65
N SER A 60 2.42 -8.97 2.93
CA SER A 60 2.20 -8.52 1.57
C SER A 60 3.49 -8.36 0.78
N ILE A 61 3.34 -8.39 -0.52
CA ILE A 61 4.34 -7.92 -1.49
C ILE A 61 3.67 -6.90 -2.41
N THR A 62 4.38 -5.83 -2.77
CA THR A 62 3.81 -4.69 -3.51
C THR A 62 4.53 -4.50 -4.82
N LEU A 63 3.80 -4.60 -5.91
CA LEU A 63 4.28 -4.30 -7.27
C LEU A 63 3.77 -2.94 -7.71
N PHE A 64 4.65 -1.95 -7.67
CA PHE A 64 4.38 -0.62 -8.19
C PHE A 64 4.40 -0.61 -9.73
N GLY A 65 3.32 -0.08 -10.34
CA GLY A 65 3.21 0.09 -11.78
C GLY A 65 1.81 0.53 -12.22
N ASN A 66 1.70 0.93 -13.47
CA ASN A 66 0.42 1.30 -14.10
C ASN A 66 -0.15 0.11 -14.90
N LEU A 67 -1.11 -0.63 -14.35
CA LEU A 67 -1.76 -1.77 -15.00
C LEU A 67 -2.53 -1.39 -16.26
N LEU A 68 -2.84 -0.12 -16.42
CA LEU A 68 -3.60 0.46 -17.53
C LEU A 68 -2.71 1.31 -18.47
N HIS A 69 -1.39 1.15 -18.43
CA HIS A 69 -0.48 1.98 -19.22
C HIS A 69 -0.96 2.12 -20.67
N SER A 70 -0.93 3.35 -21.24
CA SER A 70 -1.40 3.63 -22.60
C SER A 70 -0.57 2.93 -23.67
N ASP A 71 0.76 2.80 -23.46
CA ASP A 71 1.62 1.98 -24.28
C ASP A 71 1.33 0.51 -24.01
N PRO A 72 0.89 -0.28 -25.03
CA PRO A 72 0.55 -1.68 -24.86
C PRO A 72 1.76 -2.56 -24.47
N VAL A 73 2.98 -2.18 -24.84
CA VAL A 73 4.20 -2.93 -24.48
C VAL A 73 4.49 -2.79 -22.98
N GLU A 74 4.43 -1.57 -22.45
CA GLU A 74 4.64 -1.33 -21.01
C GLU A 74 3.47 -1.91 -20.20
N ARG A 75 2.23 -1.85 -20.70
CA ARG A 75 1.08 -2.49 -20.06
C ARG A 75 1.24 -4.01 -19.99
N GLU A 76 1.64 -4.64 -21.07
CA GLU A 76 1.87 -6.09 -21.09
C GLU A 76 3.02 -6.48 -20.13
N LYS A 77 4.09 -5.74 -20.13
CA LYS A 77 5.24 -5.97 -19.26
C LYS A 77 4.86 -5.93 -17.76
N ILE A 78 4.09 -4.91 -17.34
CA ILE A 78 3.68 -4.82 -15.93
C ILE A 78 2.67 -5.92 -15.57
N ARG A 79 1.75 -6.28 -16.46
CA ARG A 79 0.76 -7.34 -16.26
C ARG A 79 1.43 -8.72 -16.20
N SER A 80 2.31 -9.03 -17.13
CA SER A 80 3.09 -10.29 -17.09
C SER A 80 3.91 -10.40 -15.81
N ARG A 81 4.47 -9.28 -15.34
CA ARG A 81 5.18 -9.25 -14.06
C ARG A 81 4.25 -9.47 -12.87
N ALA A 82 3.05 -8.88 -12.89
CA ALA A 82 2.04 -9.10 -11.86
C ALA A 82 1.63 -10.59 -11.79
N HIS A 83 1.45 -11.25 -12.93
CA HIS A 83 1.21 -12.69 -13.00
C HIS A 83 2.35 -13.52 -12.37
N SER A 84 3.58 -13.24 -12.78
CA SER A 84 4.75 -13.97 -12.27
C SER A 84 4.92 -13.81 -10.75
N ILE A 85 4.73 -12.59 -10.24
CA ILE A 85 4.88 -12.33 -8.81
C ILE A 85 3.68 -12.84 -8.01
N ALA A 86 2.47 -12.88 -8.59
CA ALA A 86 1.31 -13.53 -7.98
C ALA A 86 1.56 -15.02 -7.76
N GLN A 87 2.10 -15.72 -8.77
CA GLN A 87 2.47 -17.12 -8.63
C GLN A 87 3.52 -17.32 -7.53
N THR A 88 4.55 -16.47 -7.50
CA THR A 88 5.56 -16.49 -6.44
C THR A 88 4.95 -16.27 -5.04
N ALA A 89 4.00 -15.34 -4.92
CA ALA A 89 3.29 -15.09 -3.67
C ALA A 89 2.50 -16.31 -3.20
N ILE A 90 1.78 -16.94 -4.11
CA ILE A 90 0.99 -18.17 -3.84
C ILE A 90 1.93 -19.29 -3.38
N ASP A 91 2.98 -19.58 -4.14
CA ASP A 91 3.95 -20.64 -3.83
C ASP A 91 4.66 -20.39 -2.50
N ALA A 92 5.02 -19.15 -2.22
CA ALA A 92 5.63 -18.73 -0.97
C ALA A 92 4.61 -18.45 0.15
N LYS A 93 3.31 -18.65 -0.07
CA LYS A 93 2.23 -18.41 0.91
C LYS A 93 2.24 -16.98 1.47
N VAL A 94 2.51 -15.98 0.63
CA VAL A 94 2.28 -14.57 0.98
C VAL A 94 0.81 -14.27 0.72
N PRO A 95 0.06 -13.80 1.73
CA PRO A 95 -1.40 -13.74 1.61
C PRO A 95 -1.91 -12.61 0.72
N VAL A 96 -1.13 -11.55 0.50
CA VAL A 96 -1.60 -10.39 -0.25
C VAL A 96 -0.56 -9.91 -1.27
N LEU A 97 -1.00 -9.71 -2.52
CA LEU A 97 -0.29 -8.93 -3.53
C LEU A 97 -0.95 -7.56 -3.65
N VAL A 98 -0.18 -6.51 -3.42
CA VAL A 98 -0.63 -5.13 -3.60
C VAL A 98 -0.26 -4.64 -4.99
N LEU A 99 -1.22 -4.01 -5.64
CA LEU A 99 -1.13 -3.46 -6.99
C LEU A 99 -1.72 -2.04 -7.02
N PHE A 100 -1.49 -1.33 -8.12
CA PHE A 100 -2.06 -0.03 -8.41
C PHE A 100 -2.90 -0.12 -9.68
N ALA A 101 -4.11 0.46 -9.68
CA ALA A 101 -4.98 0.39 -10.86
C ALA A 101 -4.33 1.07 -12.07
N GLY A 102 -3.82 2.27 -11.88
CA GLY A 102 -3.27 3.06 -12.97
C GLY A 102 -4.35 3.83 -13.75
N ARG A 103 -3.98 4.31 -14.93
CA ARG A 103 -4.88 4.93 -15.91
C ARG A 103 -4.30 4.86 -17.31
N ASN A 104 -5.18 4.62 -18.28
CA ASN A 104 -4.94 4.85 -19.69
C ASN A 104 -5.74 6.11 -20.11
N GLU A 105 -5.04 7.20 -20.42
CA GLU A 105 -5.66 8.46 -20.81
C GLU A 105 -6.22 8.44 -22.24
N SER A 106 -5.87 7.43 -23.03
CA SER A 106 -6.33 7.29 -24.42
C SER A 106 -7.74 6.67 -24.54
N VAL A 107 -8.30 6.19 -23.44
CA VAL A 107 -9.64 5.59 -23.37
C VAL A 107 -10.47 6.28 -22.29
N ASP A 108 -11.79 6.15 -22.38
CA ASP A 108 -12.70 6.68 -21.38
C ASP A 108 -12.57 5.99 -20.02
N GLU A 109 -13.20 6.58 -19.03
CA GLU A 109 -13.13 6.09 -17.65
C GLU A 109 -13.75 4.69 -17.50
N GLU A 110 -14.88 4.44 -18.14
CA GLU A 110 -15.61 3.16 -18.07
C GLU A 110 -14.77 2.01 -18.62
N ASN A 111 -14.09 2.22 -19.75
CA ASN A 111 -13.19 1.24 -20.34
C ASN A 111 -11.96 1.00 -19.44
N ASN A 112 -11.44 2.01 -18.74
CA ASN A 112 -10.38 1.83 -17.73
C ASN A 112 -10.85 0.90 -16.61
N TYR A 113 -12.05 1.12 -16.05
CA TYR A 113 -12.59 0.26 -14.98
C TYR A 113 -12.85 -1.16 -15.46
N GLN A 114 -13.37 -1.33 -16.68
CA GLN A 114 -13.63 -2.65 -17.23
C GLN A 114 -12.34 -3.45 -17.46
N ASP A 115 -11.31 -2.81 -18.02
CA ASP A 115 -10.02 -3.43 -18.30
C ASP A 115 -9.31 -3.83 -17.00
N VAL A 116 -9.20 -2.94 -16.02
CA VAL A 116 -8.54 -3.28 -14.76
C VAL A 116 -9.31 -4.33 -13.96
N ALA A 117 -10.66 -4.28 -13.94
CA ALA A 117 -11.47 -5.28 -13.25
C ALA A 117 -11.26 -6.67 -13.85
N GLY A 118 -11.26 -6.79 -15.19
CA GLY A 118 -10.99 -8.05 -15.86
C GLY A 118 -9.61 -8.63 -15.50
N PHE A 119 -8.59 -7.80 -15.50
CA PHE A 119 -7.23 -8.22 -15.12
C PHE A 119 -7.12 -8.63 -13.63
N LEU A 120 -7.76 -7.89 -12.73
CA LEU A 120 -7.74 -8.23 -11.31
C LEU A 120 -8.49 -9.54 -11.03
N ASP A 121 -9.63 -9.78 -11.71
CA ASP A 121 -10.36 -11.04 -11.61
C ASP A 121 -9.52 -12.22 -12.11
N GLU A 122 -8.74 -12.04 -13.18
CA GLU A 122 -7.82 -13.04 -13.72
C GLU A 122 -6.75 -13.42 -12.71
N ILE A 123 -6.04 -12.42 -12.14
CA ILE A 123 -4.98 -12.67 -11.13
C ILE A 123 -5.57 -13.27 -9.86
N ALA A 124 -6.69 -12.76 -9.37
CA ALA A 124 -7.35 -13.26 -8.17
C ALA A 124 -7.83 -14.71 -8.33
N GLY A 125 -8.18 -15.11 -9.56
CA GLY A 125 -8.57 -16.47 -9.93
C GLY A 125 -7.44 -17.49 -9.87
N LEU A 126 -6.18 -17.10 -9.74
CA LEU A 126 -5.04 -18.02 -9.58
C LEU A 126 -5.10 -18.80 -8.26
N SER A 127 -5.80 -18.29 -7.23
CA SER A 127 -5.99 -18.96 -5.96
C SER A 127 -7.46 -19.27 -5.73
N VAL A 128 -7.81 -20.54 -5.85
CA VAL A 128 -9.19 -21.02 -5.70
C VAL A 128 -9.60 -21.25 -4.24
N ASP A 129 -8.64 -21.38 -3.33
CA ASP A 129 -8.86 -21.62 -1.89
C ASP A 129 -9.00 -20.34 -1.07
N GLY A 130 -8.79 -19.17 -1.69
CA GLY A 130 -8.88 -17.87 -1.04
C GLY A 130 -7.76 -17.54 -0.06
N SER A 131 -6.69 -18.33 -0.04
CA SER A 131 -5.49 -18.05 0.76
C SER A 131 -4.68 -16.85 0.26
N PHE A 132 -4.93 -16.46 -1.01
CA PHE A 132 -4.28 -15.34 -1.68
C PHE A 132 -5.30 -14.28 -2.08
N ARG A 133 -4.95 -13.02 -1.90
CA ARG A 133 -5.79 -11.85 -2.15
C ARG A 133 -5.05 -10.81 -2.96
N ILE A 134 -5.77 -10.04 -3.73
CA ILE A 134 -5.28 -8.84 -4.42
C ILE A 134 -5.80 -7.62 -3.67
N ALA A 135 -4.90 -6.72 -3.28
CA ALA A 135 -5.26 -5.42 -2.72
C ALA A 135 -4.85 -4.31 -3.70
N LEU A 136 -5.71 -3.33 -3.89
CA LEU A 136 -5.35 -2.09 -4.55
C LEU A 136 -5.04 -1.03 -3.51
N GLU A 137 -3.87 -0.41 -3.62
CA GLU A 137 -3.59 0.81 -2.88
C GLU A 137 -4.30 1.99 -3.54
N ASN A 138 -4.91 2.85 -2.72
CA ASN A 138 -5.64 4.02 -3.19
C ASN A 138 -4.74 5.24 -3.49
N TRP A 139 -3.49 5.02 -3.87
CA TRP A 139 -2.61 6.09 -4.33
C TRP A 139 -3.11 6.69 -5.66
N PRO A 140 -3.33 8.01 -5.72
CA PRO A 140 -3.95 8.64 -6.89
C PRO A 140 -3.03 8.79 -8.10
N GLY A 141 -1.79 8.34 -8.02
CA GLY A 141 -0.82 8.45 -9.11
C GLY A 141 -0.08 9.79 -9.13
N MET A 142 0.99 9.85 -9.89
CA MET A 142 1.82 11.07 -10.06
C MET A 142 1.00 12.27 -10.55
N HIS A 143 0.04 12.03 -11.46
CA HIS A 143 -0.83 13.06 -12.03
C HIS A 143 -2.18 13.18 -11.32
N LYS A 144 -2.34 12.50 -10.17
CA LYS A 144 -3.60 12.48 -9.37
C LYS A 144 -4.81 12.03 -10.20
N ASN A 145 -4.62 11.09 -11.12
CA ASN A 145 -5.64 10.66 -12.09
C ASN A 145 -5.83 9.15 -12.20
N PHE A 146 -5.20 8.34 -11.36
CA PHE A 146 -5.44 6.91 -11.33
C PHE A 146 -6.89 6.60 -11.00
N VAL A 147 -7.44 5.53 -11.58
CA VAL A 147 -8.80 5.09 -11.27
C VAL A 147 -8.82 4.31 -9.94
N ALA A 148 -10.00 4.15 -9.36
CA ALA A 148 -10.22 3.38 -8.13
C ALA A 148 -9.42 3.87 -6.91
N THR A 149 -9.29 5.20 -6.73
CA THR A 149 -8.53 5.82 -5.63
C THR A 149 -9.41 6.57 -4.63
N THR A 150 -10.71 6.59 -4.85
CA THR A 150 -11.73 7.22 -4.00
C THR A 150 -12.91 6.28 -3.76
N PRO A 151 -13.76 6.50 -2.74
CA PRO A 151 -14.95 5.66 -2.52
C PRO A 151 -15.82 5.48 -3.77
N GLN A 152 -16.11 6.56 -4.50
CA GLN A 152 -16.84 6.46 -5.77
C GLN A 152 -16.11 5.59 -6.80
N GLY A 153 -14.78 5.70 -6.87
CA GLY A 153 -13.97 4.87 -7.75
C GLY A 153 -13.97 3.39 -7.33
N TRP A 154 -13.95 3.12 -6.04
CA TRP A 154 -14.05 1.75 -5.52
C TRP A 154 -15.43 1.14 -5.78
N GLU A 155 -16.51 1.90 -5.60
CA GLU A 155 -17.86 1.45 -5.96
C GLU A 155 -17.93 1.05 -7.44
N LYS A 156 -17.44 1.89 -8.35
CA LYS A 156 -17.37 1.59 -9.79
C LYS A 156 -16.55 0.32 -10.06
N LEU A 157 -15.38 0.17 -9.44
CA LEU A 157 -14.53 -0.99 -9.62
C LEU A 157 -15.21 -2.26 -9.11
N PHE A 158 -15.64 -2.27 -7.84
CA PHE A 158 -16.20 -3.47 -7.20
C PHE A 158 -17.54 -3.89 -7.80
N SER A 159 -18.27 -2.98 -8.46
CA SER A 159 -19.45 -3.35 -9.25
C SER A 159 -19.13 -4.24 -10.46
N LYS A 160 -17.86 -4.26 -10.92
CA LYS A 160 -17.38 -5.04 -12.07
C LYS A 160 -16.56 -6.28 -11.66
N ILE A 161 -15.99 -6.27 -10.46
CA ILE A 161 -15.21 -7.39 -9.91
C ILE A 161 -16.14 -8.57 -9.57
N LYS A 162 -15.77 -9.76 -10.03
CA LYS A 162 -16.45 -11.02 -9.76
C LYS A 162 -15.83 -11.77 -8.57
N GLN A 163 -14.54 -11.57 -8.37
CA GLN A 163 -13.77 -12.27 -7.34
C GLN A 163 -13.88 -11.56 -5.99
N TRP A 164 -14.17 -12.33 -4.94
CA TRP A 164 -14.33 -11.81 -3.58
C TRP A 164 -12.99 -11.45 -2.92
N ASN A 165 -11.89 -12.05 -3.38
CA ASN A 165 -10.52 -11.86 -2.88
C ASN A 165 -9.78 -10.68 -3.54
N VAL A 166 -10.51 -9.76 -4.17
CA VAL A 166 -10.01 -8.44 -4.59
C VAL A 166 -10.52 -7.39 -3.62
N GLY A 167 -9.62 -6.56 -3.10
CA GLY A 167 -9.94 -5.53 -2.10
C GLY A 167 -8.94 -4.39 -2.10
N LEU A 168 -8.72 -3.81 -0.92
CA LEU A 168 -7.93 -2.60 -0.73
C LEU A 168 -6.77 -2.84 0.24
N GLU A 169 -5.63 -2.25 -0.08
CA GLU A 169 -4.72 -1.72 0.89
C GLU A 169 -5.17 -0.28 1.15
N PHE A 170 -5.79 -0.07 2.30
CA PHE A 170 -6.42 1.19 2.61
C PHE A 170 -5.41 2.15 3.22
N ASP A 171 -5.13 3.24 2.50
CA ASP A 171 -4.30 4.32 2.96
C ASP A 171 -5.16 5.56 3.29
N PRO A 172 -5.35 5.90 4.56
CA PRO A 172 -6.13 7.06 4.96
C PRO A 172 -5.50 8.38 4.54
N SER A 173 -4.17 8.43 4.37
CA SER A 173 -3.44 9.66 4.07
C SER A 173 -3.83 10.27 2.72
N HIS A 174 -4.11 9.41 1.74
CA HIS A 174 -4.54 9.85 0.41
C HIS A 174 -5.94 10.45 0.41
N LEU A 175 -6.80 10.06 1.35
CA LEU A 175 -8.16 10.58 1.47
C LEU A 175 -8.20 11.94 2.17
N LEU A 176 -7.34 12.15 3.17
CA LEU A 176 -7.33 13.37 3.99
C LEU A 176 -7.14 14.63 3.15
N TRP A 177 -6.14 14.67 2.29
CA TRP A 177 -5.90 15.86 1.47
C TRP A 177 -6.92 16.03 0.32
N GLN A 178 -7.67 14.98 -0.02
CA GLN A 178 -8.79 15.05 -0.94
C GLN A 178 -10.08 15.52 -0.25
N GLY A 179 -10.06 15.75 1.07
CA GLY A 179 -11.23 16.15 1.85
C GLY A 179 -12.23 15.01 2.06
N ILE A 180 -11.80 13.75 1.88
CA ILE A 180 -12.62 12.55 2.08
C ILE A 180 -12.43 12.06 3.50
N ASP A 181 -13.54 11.80 4.20
CA ASP A 181 -13.54 11.24 5.55
C ASP A 181 -13.09 9.76 5.53
N PRO A 182 -11.89 9.42 6.08
CA PRO A 182 -11.38 8.06 6.03
C PRO A 182 -12.21 7.08 6.87
N TYR A 183 -12.89 7.55 7.92
CA TYR A 183 -13.75 6.69 8.75
C TYR A 183 -14.98 6.21 7.97
N LYS A 184 -15.66 7.12 7.27
CA LYS A 184 -16.81 6.77 6.42
C LYS A 184 -16.40 5.86 5.28
N ALA A 185 -15.32 6.20 4.59
CA ALA A 185 -14.79 5.40 3.49
C ALA A 185 -14.43 3.98 3.96
N ALA A 186 -13.71 3.85 5.07
CA ALA A 186 -13.34 2.55 5.60
C ALA A 186 -14.57 1.73 6.05
N LEU A 187 -15.57 2.36 6.65
CA LEU A 187 -16.79 1.66 7.09
C LEU A 187 -17.58 1.10 5.90
N GLU A 188 -17.72 1.87 4.84
CA GLU A 188 -18.42 1.48 3.61
C GLU A 188 -17.78 0.28 2.92
N PHE A 189 -16.44 0.24 2.88
CA PHE A 189 -15.68 -0.82 2.20
C PHE A 189 -15.01 -1.81 3.15
N ARG A 190 -15.47 -1.91 4.42
CA ARG A 190 -14.83 -2.73 5.46
C ARG A 190 -14.54 -4.18 5.06
N ASP A 191 -15.43 -4.80 4.31
CA ASP A 191 -15.30 -6.20 3.89
C ASP A 191 -14.26 -6.39 2.75
N ARG A 192 -13.75 -5.28 2.22
CA ARG A 192 -12.73 -5.22 1.16
C ARG A 192 -11.37 -4.72 1.66
N ILE A 193 -11.23 -4.32 2.92
CA ILE A 193 -9.95 -3.85 3.46
C ILE A 193 -9.14 -5.05 3.92
N PHE A 194 -8.02 -5.31 3.26
CA PHE A 194 -7.12 -6.43 3.58
C PHE A 194 -5.86 -5.99 4.30
N LEU A 195 -5.41 -4.76 4.08
CA LEU A 195 -4.25 -4.13 4.70
C LEU A 195 -4.56 -2.66 5.01
N LEU A 196 -3.83 -2.10 5.98
CA LEU A 196 -3.83 -0.66 6.25
C LEU A 196 -2.43 -0.11 6.04
N HIS A 197 -2.30 1.00 5.32
CA HIS A 197 -1.08 1.78 5.35
C HIS A 197 -1.04 2.71 6.56
N GLY A 198 0.06 2.68 7.27
CA GLY A 198 0.40 3.58 8.36
C GLY A 198 1.11 4.82 7.85
N LYS A 199 0.37 5.68 7.15
CA LYS A 199 0.83 6.97 6.62
C LYS A 199 -0.15 8.07 7.00
N ASP A 200 0.35 9.23 7.34
CA ASP A 200 -0.42 10.40 7.74
C ASP A 200 -0.26 11.52 6.72
N THR A 201 -1.07 12.55 6.85
CA THR A 201 -1.02 13.76 6.01
C THR A 201 -1.11 14.98 6.89
N LYS A 202 -0.18 15.91 6.73
CA LYS A 202 -0.26 17.26 7.29
C LYS A 202 -0.85 18.21 6.27
N LEU A 203 -1.90 18.92 6.67
CA LEU A 203 -2.59 19.90 5.85
C LEU A 203 -2.08 21.32 6.17
N PHE A 204 -1.96 22.14 5.15
CA PHE A 204 -1.56 23.55 5.22
C PHE A 204 -2.61 24.43 4.52
N PRO A 205 -3.77 24.69 5.15
CA PRO A 205 -4.87 25.42 4.52
C PRO A 205 -4.46 26.80 3.98
N ASP A 206 -3.53 27.46 4.65
CA ASP A 206 -3.04 28.80 4.22
C ASP A 206 -2.35 28.74 2.84
N ARG A 207 -1.73 27.60 2.49
CA ARG A 207 -1.11 27.42 1.17
C ARG A 207 -2.14 27.39 0.02
N VAL A 208 -3.40 27.01 0.31
CA VAL A 208 -4.46 26.95 -0.70
C VAL A 208 -4.64 28.30 -1.42
N GLN A 209 -4.47 29.41 -0.72
CA GLN A 209 -4.56 30.75 -1.31
C GLN A 209 -3.51 30.99 -2.42
N SER A 210 -2.39 30.31 -2.37
CA SER A 210 -1.29 30.46 -3.33
C SER A 210 -1.27 29.37 -4.40
N VAL A 211 -1.62 28.13 -4.05
CA VAL A 211 -1.45 26.96 -4.96
C VAL A 211 -2.78 26.34 -5.40
N GLY A 212 -3.90 26.77 -4.80
CA GLY A 212 -5.21 26.15 -5.00
C GLY A 212 -5.28 24.71 -4.46
N TYR A 213 -6.46 24.11 -4.51
CA TYR A 213 -6.66 22.71 -4.07
C TYR A 213 -5.94 21.68 -4.95
N GLY A 214 -5.62 22.00 -6.19
CA GLY A 214 -4.85 21.14 -7.09
C GLY A 214 -3.34 21.12 -6.83
N GLY A 215 -2.82 22.10 -6.05
CA GLY A 215 -1.40 22.22 -5.73
C GLY A 215 -1.00 21.46 -4.45
N ASP A 216 0.22 21.72 -4.00
CA ASP A 216 0.81 21.02 -2.84
C ASP A 216 0.54 21.79 -1.55
N TRP A 217 -0.71 21.79 -1.09
CA TRP A 217 -1.14 22.36 0.19
C TRP A 217 -1.15 21.36 1.34
N TRP A 218 -0.55 20.20 1.14
CA TRP A 218 -0.41 19.10 2.09
C TRP A 218 0.96 18.43 1.92
N GLU A 219 1.35 17.65 2.92
CA GLU A 219 2.57 16.86 2.89
C GLU A 219 2.33 15.55 3.62
N TYR A 220 2.86 14.43 3.10
CA TYR A 220 2.83 13.16 3.80
C TYR A 220 3.70 13.20 5.04
N ARG A 221 3.25 12.49 6.06
CA ARG A 221 3.91 12.37 7.36
C ARG A 221 3.84 10.94 7.86
N LEU A 222 4.75 10.63 8.77
CA LEU A 222 4.66 9.41 9.58
C LEU A 222 3.46 9.48 10.54
N PRO A 223 2.91 8.31 10.96
CA PRO A 223 1.82 8.26 11.93
C PRO A 223 2.05 9.12 13.17
N GLY A 224 1.06 9.94 13.52
CA GLY A 224 1.10 10.87 14.64
C GLY A 224 1.79 12.20 14.36
N ARG A 225 2.12 12.50 13.11
CA ARG A 225 2.69 13.78 12.67
C ARG A 225 1.78 14.57 11.72
N GLY A 226 0.64 14.01 11.36
CA GLY A 226 -0.38 14.62 10.49
C GLY A 226 -1.68 14.91 11.20
N GLU A 227 -2.78 14.77 10.47
CA GLU A 227 -4.13 15.12 10.91
C GLU A 227 -4.90 13.93 11.50
N LEU A 228 -4.47 12.68 11.25
CA LEU A 228 -5.20 11.51 11.71
C LEU A 228 -4.94 11.22 13.19
N ASP A 229 -6.01 11.13 13.99
CA ASP A 229 -5.93 10.55 15.32
C ASP A 229 -5.79 9.03 15.21
N TRP A 230 -4.55 8.53 15.22
CA TRP A 230 -4.23 7.12 15.09
C TRP A 230 -4.83 6.26 16.19
N LYS A 231 -4.98 6.77 17.42
CA LYS A 231 -5.63 6.04 18.50
C LYS A 231 -7.11 5.82 18.16
N GLN A 232 -7.80 6.87 17.78
CA GLN A 232 -9.21 6.80 17.40
C GLN A 232 -9.38 5.91 16.15
N PHE A 233 -8.52 6.07 15.13
CA PHE A 233 -8.64 5.32 13.88
C PHE A 233 -8.40 3.82 14.07
N LEU A 234 -7.35 3.41 14.78
CA LEU A 234 -7.08 1.98 15.01
C LEU A 234 -8.12 1.34 15.96
N THR A 235 -8.61 2.09 16.97
CA THR A 235 -9.73 1.62 17.79
C THR A 235 -10.99 1.42 16.94
N PHE A 236 -11.28 2.35 16.04
CA PHE A 236 -12.39 2.22 15.09
C PHE A 236 -12.19 1.04 14.15
N ALA A 237 -10.98 0.85 13.60
CA ALA A 237 -10.66 -0.28 12.73
C ALA A 237 -10.91 -1.62 13.43
N GLN A 238 -10.50 -1.77 14.69
CA GLN A 238 -10.76 -2.99 15.47
C GLN A 238 -12.25 -3.19 15.79
N THR A 239 -12.90 -2.13 16.28
CA THR A 239 -14.25 -2.29 16.89
C THR A 239 -15.39 -2.16 15.89
N LYS A 240 -15.21 -1.43 14.80
CA LYS A 240 -16.24 -1.16 13.78
C LYS A 240 -16.00 -1.88 12.46
N LEU A 241 -14.73 -2.06 12.06
CA LEU A 241 -14.42 -2.80 10.85
C LEU A 241 -14.12 -4.28 11.12
N GLY A 242 -13.85 -4.67 12.38
CA GLY A 242 -13.38 -6.01 12.73
C GLY A 242 -11.98 -6.31 12.19
N PHE A 243 -11.18 -5.27 11.91
CA PHE A 243 -9.86 -5.41 11.34
C PHE A 243 -8.83 -5.79 12.42
N ASP A 244 -8.14 -6.90 12.21
CA ASP A 244 -7.04 -7.39 13.07
C ASP A 244 -5.80 -7.79 12.25
N GLY A 245 -5.64 -7.18 11.08
CA GLY A 245 -4.55 -7.43 10.16
C GLY A 245 -3.27 -6.64 10.47
N TYR A 246 -2.55 -6.32 9.41
CA TYR A 246 -1.32 -5.53 9.48
C TYR A 246 -1.58 -4.06 9.19
N VAL A 247 -0.88 -3.20 9.95
CA VAL A 247 -0.65 -1.81 9.61
C VAL A 247 0.78 -1.70 9.09
N SER A 248 0.94 -1.45 7.81
CA SER A 248 2.24 -1.32 7.15
C SER A 248 2.63 0.15 7.10
N ILE A 249 3.70 0.54 7.79
CA ILE A 249 4.17 1.93 7.78
C ILE A 249 4.74 2.26 6.40
N GLU A 250 4.11 3.19 5.70
CA GLU A 250 4.68 3.79 4.51
C GLU A 250 5.31 5.14 4.88
N HIS A 251 6.63 5.20 4.77
CA HIS A 251 7.37 6.39 5.17
C HIS A 251 7.62 7.30 3.96
N GLU A 252 6.88 8.41 3.92
CA GLU A 252 7.05 9.48 2.93
C GLU A 252 7.25 10.85 3.61
N ASP A 253 7.73 10.88 4.84
CA ASP A 253 7.98 12.12 5.60
C ASP A 253 9.32 12.73 5.22
N ARG A 254 9.29 13.89 4.56
CA ARG A 254 10.49 14.62 4.10
C ARG A 254 11.37 15.10 5.26
N GLU A 255 10.81 15.31 6.45
CA GLU A 255 11.59 15.69 7.64
C GLU A 255 12.44 14.52 8.19
N TYR A 256 12.16 13.29 7.71
CA TYR A 256 12.97 12.11 7.95
C TYR A 256 13.68 11.62 6.68
N ALA A 257 14.08 12.57 5.83
CA ALA A 257 14.95 12.35 4.67
C ALA A 257 14.36 11.52 3.52
N TRP A 258 13.03 11.33 3.46
CA TRP A 258 12.40 10.72 2.29
C TRP A 258 12.42 11.69 1.09
N PRO A 259 12.61 11.26 -0.17
CA PRO A 259 12.83 9.84 -0.58
C PRO A 259 14.31 9.43 -0.65
N ASN A 260 15.25 10.35 -0.83
CA ASN A 260 16.61 10.05 -1.25
C ASN A 260 17.68 10.54 -0.26
N GLY A 261 17.29 10.88 0.96
CA GLY A 261 18.24 11.34 1.96
C GLY A 261 18.92 10.20 2.72
N ASP A 262 19.60 10.55 3.81
CA ASP A 262 20.39 9.62 4.62
C ASP A 262 19.55 8.43 5.13
N VAL A 263 20.07 7.22 4.92
CA VAL A 263 19.44 5.95 5.30
C VAL A 263 19.15 5.86 6.79
N GLU A 264 20.09 6.29 7.63
CA GLU A 264 19.90 6.22 9.08
C GLU A 264 18.79 7.19 9.56
N THR A 265 18.63 8.32 8.87
CA THR A 265 17.53 9.24 9.15
C THR A 265 16.19 8.64 8.69
N ARG A 266 16.13 7.95 7.56
CA ARG A 266 14.92 7.22 7.12
C ARG A 266 14.58 6.08 8.09
N LYS A 267 15.56 5.32 8.56
CA LYS A 267 15.38 4.30 9.62
C LYS A 267 14.85 4.88 10.92
N LYS A 268 15.36 6.07 11.35
CA LYS A 268 14.81 6.79 12.51
C LYS A 268 13.34 7.15 12.31
N GLY A 269 12.94 7.57 11.11
CA GLY A 269 11.55 7.83 10.76
C GLY A 269 10.67 6.57 10.90
N LEU A 270 11.09 5.45 10.34
CA LEU A 270 10.39 4.18 10.48
C LEU A 270 10.28 3.73 11.94
N ALA A 271 11.36 3.84 12.72
CA ALA A 271 11.35 3.53 14.16
C ALA A 271 10.42 4.47 14.94
N TYR A 272 10.37 5.76 14.58
CA TYR A 272 9.40 6.70 15.15
C TYR A 272 7.96 6.24 14.87
N GLY A 273 7.60 5.98 13.61
CA GLY A 273 6.27 5.51 13.24
C GLY A 273 5.88 4.22 13.99
N LEU A 274 6.81 3.25 14.07
CA LEU A 274 6.62 2.03 14.85
C LEU A 274 6.31 2.34 16.32
N SER A 275 7.07 3.23 16.93
CA SER A 275 6.86 3.60 18.35
C SER A 275 5.50 4.25 18.59
N GLN A 276 5.02 5.10 17.65
CA GLN A 276 3.71 5.75 17.74
C GLN A 276 2.58 4.70 17.66
N LEU A 277 2.62 3.83 16.66
CA LEU A 277 1.59 2.80 16.49
C LEU A 277 1.59 1.77 17.63
N ARG A 278 2.77 1.35 18.13
CA ARG A 278 2.89 0.47 19.31
C ARG A 278 2.23 1.09 20.54
N ARG A 279 2.51 2.37 20.80
CA ARG A 279 1.91 3.10 21.94
C ARG A 279 0.39 3.15 21.84
N VAL A 280 -0.12 3.36 20.64
CA VAL A 280 -1.56 3.41 20.38
C VAL A 280 -2.22 2.05 20.61
N LEU A 281 -1.61 0.98 20.11
CA LEU A 281 -2.15 -0.38 20.23
C LEU A 281 -2.05 -0.96 21.66
N ALA A 282 -1.18 -0.40 22.50
CA ALA A 282 -1.02 -0.82 23.90
C ALA A 282 -1.93 -0.05 24.88
N ALA A 283 -2.62 1.00 24.44
CA ALA A 283 -3.45 1.91 25.26
C ALA A 283 -4.95 1.57 25.20
#